data_0f2aa1faca047437bf3c09a8374f7b3c
#
_entry.id   0f2aa1faca047437bf3c09a8374f7b3c
#
_cell.length_a   1.000
_cell.length_b   1.000
_cell.length_c   1.000
_cell.angle_alpha   90.00
_cell.angle_beta   90.00
_cell.angle_gamma   90.00
#
_symmetry.space_group_name_H-M   'P 1'
#
loop_
_entity.id
_entity.type
_entity.pdbx_description
1 polymer ?
#
loop_
_entity_poly.entity_id
_entity_poly.type
_entity_poly.pdbx_seq_one_letter_code
_entity_poly.pdbx_strand_id
1 'polypeptide(L)'
;MDSWIWQPGYPLITAELNSAGNALTLRQQRFSFDHDSHALTQTWLVPIHIRINDQVSKHLLVGDSLEIEVADSHATIVVNAGGYGYYRVAYASELLGRLKGTEIASLATIERYSLVDDAWNAVVAGRLQAIEFISLVEEFSSERDLAVWQAIAIGLRSCARLMSNTELPKLENRIRSLVAPALTDIGWEQGANEDDLRGKLRGLLVTLLAINGNDLTAQERCRSIEFGHQGHDEIIHPDLLA
;
A
#
# COMPACT_ATOMS: atom_id res chain seq x y z
N MET A 1 -9.12 10.81 -25.95
CA MET A 1 -10.29 10.48 -25.09
C MET A 1 -10.96 9.19 -25.53
N ASP A 2 -11.00 8.85 -26.82
CA ASP A 2 -11.74 7.69 -27.33
C ASP A 2 -11.29 6.35 -26.75
N SER A 3 -9.98 6.15 -26.55
CA SER A 3 -9.45 4.94 -25.90
C SER A 3 -9.89 4.75 -24.45
N TRP A 4 -10.45 5.78 -23.81
CA TRP A 4 -10.91 5.72 -22.42
C TRP A 4 -12.43 5.60 -22.29
N ILE A 5 -13.18 5.99 -23.30
CA ILE A 5 -14.63 6.05 -23.26
C ILE A 5 -15.26 4.80 -23.91
N TRP A 6 -14.66 4.31 -24.99
CA TRP A 6 -15.26 3.29 -25.84
C TRP A 6 -14.77 1.86 -25.59
N GLN A 7 -13.94 1.66 -24.57
CA GLN A 7 -13.50 0.31 -24.20
C GLN A 7 -13.58 0.11 -22.68
N PRO A 8 -13.97 -1.10 -22.21
CA PRO A 8 -14.08 -1.40 -20.80
C PRO A 8 -12.71 -1.67 -20.17
N GLY A 9 -12.59 -1.39 -18.86
CA GLY A 9 -11.39 -1.65 -18.09
C GLY A 9 -10.44 -0.45 -18.04
N TYR A 10 -9.24 -0.69 -17.57
CA TYR A 10 -8.16 0.30 -17.42
C TYR A 10 -6.79 -0.38 -17.49
N PRO A 11 -5.72 0.38 -17.77
CA PRO A 11 -4.39 -0.20 -17.91
C PRO A 11 -3.78 -0.65 -16.58
N LEU A 12 -3.00 -1.73 -16.67
CA LEU A 12 -1.90 -2.06 -15.79
C LEU A 12 -0.61 -1.66 -16.49
N ILE A 13 0.20 -0.84 -15.86
CA ILE A 13 1.53 -0.44 -16.35
C ILE A 13 2.56 -1.27 -15.61
N THR A 14 3.29 -2.12 -16.32
CA THR A 14 4.46 -2.79 -15.77
C THR A 14 5.68 -1.90 -15.95
N ALA A 15 6.55 -1.87 -14.93
CA ALA A 15 7.77 -1.06 -14.90
C ALA A 15 8.98 -1.95 -14.63
N GLU A 16 9.91 -1.99 -15.57
CA GLU A 16 11.11 -2.82 -15.50
C GLU A 16 12.34 -2.04 -15.97
N LEU A 17 13.48 -2.24 -15.32
CA LEU A 17 14.77 -1.77 -15.84
C LEU A 17 15.38 -2.84 -16.74
N ASN A 18 16.09 -2.38 -17.76
CA ASN A 18 16.95 -3.28 -18.52
C ASN A 18 18.13 -3.79 -17.66
N SER A 19 18.82 -4.81 -18.12
CA SER A 19 19.92 -5.45 -17.37
C SER A 19 21.10 -4.50 -17.07
N ALA A 20 21.25 -3.42 -17.83
CA ALA A 20 22.27 -2.39 -17.59
C ALA A 20 21.80 -1.32 -16.58
N GLY A 21 20.49 -1.29 -16.24
CA GLY A 21 19.91 -0.31 -15.34
C GLY A 21 19.79 1.11 -15.91
N ASN A 22 20.01 1.28 -17.21
CA ASN A 22 20.05 2.59 -17.87
C ASN A 22 18.80 2.90 -18.73
N ALA A 23 17.83 2.00 -18.78
CA ALA A 23 16.57 2.22 -19.45
C ALA A 23 15.41 1.59 -18.67
N LEU A 24 14.38 2.40 -18.42
CA LEU A 24 13.11 1.98 -17.85
C LEU A 24 12.16 1.63 -18.99
N THR A 25 11.70 0.40 -19.03
CA THR A 25 10.65 -0.04 -19.94
C THR A 25 9.31 -0.05 -19.22
N LEU A 26 8.35 0.69 -19.73
CA LEU A 26 6.96 0.64 -19.33
C LEU A 26 6.16 -0.10 -20.39
N ARG A 27 5.33 -1.07 -19.96
CA ARG A 27 4.41 -1.78 -20.86
C ARG A 27 3.00 -1.66 -20.33
N GLN A 28 2.01 -1.49 -21.22
CA GLN A 28 0.62 -1.55 -20.80
C GLN A 28 -0.04 -2.86 -21.19
N GLN A 29 -0.95 -3.27 -20.36
CA GLN A 29 -1.93 -4.32 -20.62
C GLN A 29 -3.21 -3.99 -19.88
N ARG A 30 -4.34 -4.57 -20.28
CA ARG A 30 -5.57 -4.44 -19.50
C ARG A 30 -5.40 -5.07 -18.12
N PHE A 31 -5.76 -4.35 -17.06
CA PHE A 31 -5.84 -4.94 -15.72
C PHE A 31 -7.02 -5.93 -15.64
N SER A 32 -6.78 -7.09 -15.05
CA SER A 32 -7.79 -8.10 -14.74
C SER A 32 -7.35 -8.90 -13.53
N PHE A 33 -8.31 -9.32 -12.72
CA PHE A 33 -8.13 -10.33 -11.68
C PHE A 33 -8.17 -11.76 -12.23
N ASP A 34 -8.62 -11.94 -13.47
CA ASP A 34 -8.68 -13.23 -14.15
C ASP A 34 -7.39 -13.49 -14.93
N HIS A 35 -6.72 -14.60 -14.63
CA HIS A 35 -5.50 -15.01 -15.31
C HIS A 35 -5.72 -15.35 -16.79
N ASP A 36 -6.90 -15.84 -17.15
CA ASP A 36 -7.22 -16.30 -18.51
C ASP A 36 -7.62 -15.15 -19.46
N SER A 37 -7.70 -13.91 -18.96
CA SER A 37 -8.12 -12.75 -19.74
C SER A 37 -7.04 -12.18 -20.69
N HIS A 38 -5.99 -12.94 -20.98
CA HIS A 38 -4.88 -12.52 -21.87
C HIS A 38 -5.28 -12.23 -23.33
N ALA A 39 -6.53 -12.50 -23.70
CA ALA A 39 -6.99 -12.37 -25.09
C ALA A 39 -7.37 -10.94 -25.54
N LEU A 40 -7.38 -9.95 -24.65
CA LEU A 40 -7.83 -8.61 -24.99
C LEU A 40 -6.63 -7.66 -25.16
N THR A 41 -6.22 -7.45 -26.40
CA THR A 41 -5.16 -6.51 -26.85
C THR A 41 -5.63 -5.05 -26.79
N GLN A 42 -6.25 -4.66 -25.68
CA GLN A 42 -6.70 -3.28 -25.51
C GLN A 42 -5.53 -2.41 -25.06
N THR A 43 -5.35 -1.29 -25.74
CA THR A 43 -4.38 -0.27 -25.37
C THR A 43 -5.06 1.09 -25.20
N TRP A 44 -4.47 1.91 -24.34
CA TRP A 44 -4.92 3.27 -24.05
C TRP A 44 -3.83 4.26 -24.42
N LEU A 45 -4.22 5.50 -24.68
CA LEU A 45 -3.29 6.62 -24.65
C LEU A 45 -3.12 7.04 -23.18
N VAL A 46 -2.03 6.60 -22.55
CA VAL A 46 -1.85 6.76 -21.10
C VAL A 46 -0.90 7.92 -20.81
N PRO A 47 -1.37 9.03 -20.22
CA PRO A 47 -0.49 10.04 -19.66
C PRO A 47 0.25 9.46 -18.45
N ILE A 48 1.56 9.40 -18.53
CA ILE A 48 2.42 8.84 -17.47
C ILE A 48 3.25 9.96 -16.86
N HIS A 49 3.15 10.12 -15.54
CA HIS A 49 4.06 10.94 -14.76
C HIS A 49 5.04 10.02 -14.05
N ILE A 50 6.32 10.29 -14.23
CA ILE A 50 7.40 9.51 -13.62
C ILE A 50 8.28 10.44 -12.83
N ARG A 51 8.66 10.01 -11.64
CA ARG A 51 9.73 10.63 -10.86
C ARG A 51 10.92 9.67 -10.85
N ILE A 52 12.06 10.16 -11.28
CA ILE A 52 13.36 9.49 -11.18
C ILE A 52 14.19 10.33 -10.22
N ASN A 53 14.51 9.79 -9.05
CA ASN A 53 15.02 10.56 -7.92
C ASN A 53 14.11 11.80 -7.68
N ASP A 54 14.64 13.02 -7.77
CA ASP A 54 13.89 14.27 -7.57
C ASP A 54 13.30 14.87 -8.86
N GLN A 55 13.53 14.25 -10.01
CA GLN A 55 13.12 14.79 -11.31
C GLN A 55 11.82 14.17 -11.80
N VAL A 56 10.82 15.01 -12.00
CA VAL A 56 9.52 14.58 -12.55
C VAL A 56 9.45 14.86 -14.03
N SER A 57 9.11 13.85 -14.82
CA SER A 57 8.87 13.95 -16.25
C SER A 57 7.48 13.46 -16.63
N LYS A 58 6.96 13.93 -17.77
CA LYS A 58 5.64 13.59 -18.28
C LYS A 58 5.79 12.97 -19.65
N HIS A 59 5.15 11.84 -19.83
CA HIS A 59 5.21 11.06 -21.05
C HIS A 59 3.80 10.67 -21.50
N LEU A 60 3.65 10.34 -22.77
CA LEU A 60 2.44 9.71 -23.30
C LEU A 60 2.81 8.32 -23.79
N LEU A 61 2.30 7.28 -23.12
CA LEU A 61 2.42 5.93 -23.62
C LEU A 61 1.42 5.71 -24.74
N VAL A 62 1.95 5.49 -25.93
CA VAL A 62 1.20 5.20 -27.16
C VAL A 62 1.57 3.78 -27.61
N GLY A 63 0.58 2.92 -27.82
CA GLY A 63 0.82 1.51 -28.14
C GLY A 63 1.26 0.71 -26.91
N ASP A 64 2.02 -0.35 -27.10
CA ASP A 64 2.23 -1.38 -26.09
C ASP A 64 3.32 -1.03 -25.07
N SER A 65 4.28 -0.19 -25.42
CA SER A 65 5.42 0.11 -24.57
C SER A 65 6.00 1.51 -24.78
N LEU A 66 6.71 1.97 -23.77
CA LEU A 66 7.49 3.20 -23.74
C LEU A 66 8.82 2.91 -23.07
N GLU A 67 9.91 3.39 -23.65
CA GLU A 67 11.25 3.30 -23.06
C GLU A 67 11.74 4.69 -22.67
N ILE A 68 12.33 4.79 -21.46
CA ILE A 68 12.80 6.04 -20.89
C ILE A 68 14.23 5.84 -20.41
N GLU A 69 15.11 6.72 -20.80
CA GLU A 69 16.50 6.70 -20.37
C GLU A 69 16.62 7.00 -18.86
N VAL A 70 17.44 6.22 -18.17
CA VAL A 70 17.74 6.36 -16.75
C VAL A 70 19.26 6.56 -16.61
N ALA A 71 19.66 7.77 -16.24
CA ALA A 71 21.08 8.10 -16.15
C ALA A 71 21.78 7.43 -14.97
N ASP A 72 21.07 7.20 -13.85
CA ASP A 72 21.56 6.54 -12.65
C ASP A 72 20.93 5.15 -12.50
N SER A 73 21.74 4.12 -12.67
CA SER A 73 21.30 2.73 -12.55
C SER A 73 20.76 2.35 -11.16
N HIS A 74 20.96 3.17 -10.14
CA HIS A 74 20.47 2.99 -8.77
C HIS A 74 19.31 3.93 -8.42
N ALA A 75 18.81 4.72 -9.38
CA ALA A 75 17.78 5.69 -9.14
C ALA A 75 16.51 5.07 -8.52
N THR A 76 15.88 5.82 -7.63
CA THR A 76 14.53 5.55 -7.15
C THR A 76 13.54 6.01 -8.23
N ILE A 77 12.65 5.12 -8.62
CA ILE A 77 11.68 5.37 -9.71
C ILE A 77 10.26 5.22 -9.17
N VAL A 78 9.46 6.27 -9.35
CA VAL A 78 8.03 6.29 -9.01
C VAL A 78 7.24 6.52 -10.28
N VAL A 79 6.49 5.51 -10.69
CA VAL A 79 5.53 5.59 -11.79
C VAL A 79 4.18 6.06 -11.23
N ASN A 80 3.46 6.90 -11.97
CA ASN A 80 2.29 7.64 -11.51
C ASN A 80 2.62 8.67 -10.40
N ALA A 81 3.74 9.35 -10.54
CA ALA A 81 4.15 10.41 -9.61
C ALA A 81 3.02 11.44 -9.44
N GLY A 82 2.65 11.71 -8.18
CA GLY A 82 1.53 12.58 -7.81
C GLY A 82 0.13 11.95 -7.95
N GLY A 83 0.02 10.69 -8.38
CA GLY A 83 -1.25 9.95 -8.43
C GLY A 83 -2.25 10.46 -9.47
N TYR A 84 -1.80 11.10 -10.53
CA TYR A 84 -2.69 11.74 -11.54
C TYR A 84 -3.29 10.78 -12.56
N GLY A 85 -2.66 9.60 -12.76
CA GLY A 85 -3.07 8.66 -13.79
C GLY A 85 -4.10 7.65 -13.27
N TYR A 86 -5.07 7.32 -14.11
CA TYR A 86 -6.06 6.28 -13.84
C TYR A 86 -5.57 4.93 -14.39
N TYR A 87 -4.59 4.35 -13.73
CA TYR A 87 -4.00 3.05 -14.04
C TYR A 87 -3.34 2.45 -12.80
N ARG A 88 -3.13 1.14 -12.79
CA ARG A 88 -2.32 0.46 -11.78
C ARG A 88 -0.89 0.32 -12.23
N VAL A 89 0.03 0.21 -11.28
CA VAL A 89 1.45 0.01 -11.53
C VAL A 89 1.90 -1.33 -10.94
N ALA A 90 2.59 -2.14 -11.75
CA ALA A 90 3.30 -3.33 -11.30
C ALA A 90 4.80 -3.13 -11.51
N TYR A 91 5.52 -2.96 -10.43
CA TYR A 91 6.97 -2.84 -10.46
C TYR A 91 7.61 -4.23 -10.49
N ALA A 92 8.67 -4.38 -11.30
CA ALA A 92 9.58 -5.51 -11.15
C ALA A 92 10.20 -5.50 -9.75
N SER A 93 10.50 -6.69 -9.20
CA SER A 93 10.97 -6.85 -7.82
C SER A 93 12.22 -6.02 -7.50
N GLU A 94 13.08 -5.81 -8.49
CA GLU A 94 14.27 -4.94 -8.34
C GLU A 94 13.86 -3.49 -8.06
N LEU A 95 12.94 -2.92 -8.83
CA LEU A 95 12.46 -1.55 -8.63
C LEU A 95 11.69 -1.39 -7.33
N LEU A 96 10.83 -2.37 -7.01
CA LEU A 96 10.10 -2.39 -5.75
C LEU A 96 11.05 -2.44 -4.56
N GLY A 97 12.13 -3.23 -4.69
CA GLY A 97 13.16 -3.36 -3.66
C GLY A 97 13.97 -2.08 -3.39
N ARG A 98 13.91 -1.07 -4.26
CA ARG A 98 14.53 0.26 -4.05
C ARG A 98 13.65 1.19 -3.23
N LEU A 99 12.33 0.95 -3.20
CA LEU A 99 11.38 1.72 -2.41
C LEU A 99 11.35 1.17 -0.98
N LYS A 100 12.28 1.65 -0.14
CA LYS A 100 12.43 1.21 1.25
C LYS A 100 12.73 2.38 2.17
N GLY A 101 12.35 2.24 3.43
CA GLY A 101 12.72 3.16 4.51
C GLY A 101 12.49 4.63 4.16
N THR A 102 13.56 5.39 4.05
CA THR A 102 13.52 6.84 3.76
C THR A 102 12.93 7.17 2.40
N GLU A 103 13.10 6.29 1.41
CA GLU A 103 12.53 6.49 0.07
C GLU A 103 10.99 6.46 0.12
N ILE A 104 10.41 5.47 0.81
CA ILE A 104 8.95 5.44 1.03
C ILE A 104 8.48 6.65 1.83
N ALA A 105 9.20 7.03 2.88
CA ALA A 105 8.82 8.18 3.70
C ALA A 105 8.85 9.51 2.92
N SER A 106 9.67 9.61 1.86
CA SER A 106 9.75 10.78 0.99
C SER A 106 8.61 10.88 -0.04
N LEU A 107 7.88 9.78 -0.28
CA LEU A 107 6.75 9.75 -1.22
C LEU A 107 5.59 10.61 -0.71
N ALA A 108 4.85 11.23 -1.63
CA ALA A 108 3.58 11.85 -1.28
C ALA A 108 2.58 10.80 -0.77
N THR A 109 1.65 11.19 0.08
CA THR A 109 0.64 10.26 0.66
C THR A 109 -0.08 9.44 -0.41
N ILE A 110 -0.50 10.09 -1.51
CA ILE A 110 -1.18 9.40 -2.61
C ILE A 110 -0.28 8.37 -3.31
N GLU A 111 1.02 8.62 -3.40
CA GLU A 111 1.98 7.68 -3.98
C GLU A 111 2.18 6.48 -3.06
N ARG A 112 2.28 6.70 -1.74
CA ARG A 112 2.35 5.62 -0.74
C ARG A 112 1.08 4.77 -0.74
N TYR A 113 -0.09 5.43 -0.77
CA TYR A 113 -1.37 4.74 -0.91
C TYR A 113 -1.42 3.87 -2.17
N SER A 114 -1.09 4.46 -3.33
CA SER A 114 -1.11 3.75 -4.61
C SER A 114 -0.14 2.56 -4.62
N LEU A 115 1.05 2.72 -4.04
CA LEU A 115 2.04 1.64 -3.96
C LEU A 115 1.50 0.42 -3.18
N VAL A 116 0.84 0.65 -2.04
CA VAL A 116 0.24 -0.41 -1.23
C VAL A 116 -0.97 -1.02 -1.94
N ASP A 117 -1.89 -0.19 -2.47
CA ASP A 117 -3.10 -0.65 -3.14
C ASP A 117 -2.78 -1.43 -4.42
N ASP A 118 -1.84 -0.97 -5.23
CA ASP A 118 -1.39 -1.65 -6.44
C ASP A 118 -0.72 -2.99 -6.12
N ALA A 119 0.14 -3.04 -5.09
CA ALA A 119 0.77 -4.26 -4.65
C ALA A 119 -0.26 -5.28 -4.13
N TRP A 120 -1.24 -4.84 -3.33
CA TRP A 120 -2.31 -5.72 -2.87
C TRP A 120 -3.15 -6.26 -4.04
N ASN A 121 -3.54 -5.41 -4.97
CA ASN A 121 -4.31 -5.85 -6.14
C ASN A 121 -3.48 -6.77 -7.06
N ALA A 122 -2.16 -6.62 -7.10
CA ALA A 122 -1.27 -7.56 -7.79
C ALA A 122 -1.26 -8.93 -7.11
N VAL A 123 -1.33 -8.99 -5.76
CA VAL A 123 -1.49 -10.27 -5.03
C VAL A 123 -2.82 -10.93 -5.37
N VAL A 124 -3.93 -10.19 -5.32
CA VAL A 124 -5.26 -10.71 -5.66
C VAL A 124 -5.33 -11.21 -7.10
N ALA A 125 -4.63 -10.53 -8.02
CA ALA A 125 -4.51 -10.94 -9.42
C ALA A 125 -3.47 -12.06 -9.66
N GLY A 126 -2.84 -12.62 -8.60
CA GLY A 126 -1.82 -13.67 -8.71
C GLY A 126 -0.52 -13.25 -9.39
N ARG A 127 -0.24 -11.96 -9.47
CA ARG A 127 0.96 -11.37 -10.10
C ARG A 127 2.09 -11.09 -9.11
N LEU A 128 1.77 -11.01 -7.82
CA LEU A 128 2.70 -10.81 -6.72
C LEU A 128 2.44 -11.88 -5.65
N GLN A 129 3.48 -12.38 -5.00
CA GLN A 129 3.31 -13.31 -3.88
C GLN A 129 2.87 -12.53 -2.63
N ALA A 130 2.01 -13.13 -1.80
CA ALA A 130 1.56 -12.49 -0.55
C ALA A 130 2.73 -12.14 0.38
N ILE A 131 3.81 -12.93 0.38
CA ILE A 131 5.00 -12.65 1.20
C ILE A 131 5.74 -11.40 0.72
N GLU A 132 5.75 -11.11 -0.58
CA GLU A 132 6.37 -9.90 -1.13
C GLU A 132 5.57 -8.65 -0.73
N PHE A 133 4.23 -8.74 -0.76
CA PHE A 133 3.36 -7.69 -0.23
C PHE A 133 3.61 -7.44 1.27
N ILE A 134 3.66 -8.50 2.08
CA ILE A 134 3.94 -8.37 3.52
C ILE A 134 5.31 -7.71 3.74
N SER A 135 6.33 -8.10 2.98
CA SER A 135 7.66 -7.49 3.08
C SER A 135 7.68 -6.03 2.65
N LEU A 136 6.86 -5.65 1.65
CA LEU A 136 6.71 -4.26 1.24
C LEU A 136 6.07 -3.42 2.36
N VAL A 137 4.97 -3.88 2.96
CA VAL A 137 4.27 -3.07 3.97
C VAL A 137 5.05 -2.94 5.28
N GLU A 138 5.98 -3.84 5.58
CA GLU A 138 6.90 -3.69 6.72
C GLU A 138 7.78 -2.43 6.63
N GLU A 139 8.03 -1.93 5.44
CA GLU A 139 8.78 -0.68 5.23
C GLU A 139 7.97 0.58 5.62
N PHE A 140 6.67 0.43 5.92
CA PHE A 140 5.76 1.53 6.30
C PHE A 140 5.68 1.79 7.81
N SER A 141 6.65 1.38 8.60
CA SER A 141 6.65 1.57 10.06
C SER A 141 6.57 3.05 10.50
N SER A 142 7.00 3.99 9.65
CA SER A 142 6.89 5.43 9.85
C SER A 142 5.59 6.05 9.34
N GLU A 143 4.68 5.27 8.77
CA GLU A 143 3.42 5.77 8.21
C GLU A 143 2.47 6.30 9.30
N ARG A 144 1.79 7.41 9.00
CA ARG A 144 0.83 8.06 9.91
C ARG A 144 -0.46 8.51 9.20
N ASP A 145 -0.60 8.20 7.92
CA ASP A 145 -1.81 8.52 7.17
C ASP A 145 -2.84 7.39 7.27
N LEU A 146 -4.08 7.75 7.58
CA LEU A 146 -5.17 6.80 7.75
C LEU A 146 -5.46 6.01 6.47
N ALA A 147 -5.48 6.67 5.30
CA ALA A 147 -5.81 5.99 4.05
C ALA A 147 -4.77 4.94 3.67
N VAL A 148 -3.49 5.23 3.88
CA VAL A 148 -2.40 4.27 3.65
C VAL A 148 -2.52 3.08 4.61
N TRP A 149 -2.79 3.33 5.90
CA TRP A 149 -3.01 2.27 6.89
C TRP A 149 -4.24 1.42 6.58
N GLN A 150 -5.31 2.01 6.04
CA GLN A 150 -6.50 1.25 5.60
C GLN A 150 -6.14 0.28 4.47
N ALA A 151 -5.35 0.72 3.48
CA ALA A 151 -4.88 -0.14 2.40
C ALA A 151 -3.99 -1.29 2.94
N ILE A 152 -3.05 -0.99 3.83
CA ILE A 152 -2.20 -1.99 4.51
C ILE A 152 -3.08 -3.01 5.27
N ALA A 153 -4.05 -2.52 6.05
CA ALA A 153 -4.93 -3.36 6.87
C ALA A 153 -5.77 -4.33 6.03
N ILE A 154 -6.29 -3.88 4.88
CA ILE A 154 -7.05 -4.73 3.96
C ILE A 154 -6.20 -5.92 3.50
N GLY A 155 -4.98 -5.67 3.05
CA GLY A 155 -4.07 -6.71 2.59
C GLY A 155 -3.66 -7.67 3.70
N LEU A 156 -3.22 -7.16 4.87
CA LEU A 156 -2.79 -7.99 5.99
C LEU A 156 -3.92 -8.86 6.54
N ARG A 157 -5.13 -8.31 6.70
CA ARG A 157 -6.32 -9.07 7.15
C ARG A 157 -6.68 -10.18 6.16
N SER A 158 -6.56 -9.91 4.88
CA SER A 158 -6.85 -10.90 3.85
C SER A 158 -5.79 -12.00 3.82
N CYS A 159 -4.51 -11.67 3.96
CA CYS A 159 -3.44 -12.66 4.12
C CYS A 159 -3.67 -13.54 5.34
N ALA A 160 -4.02 -12.95 6.50
CA ALA A 160 -4.27 -13.71 7.73
C ALA A 160 -5.37 -14.75 7.59
N ARG A 161 -6.44 -14.45 6.83
CA ARG A 161 -7.56 -15.39 6.60
C ARG A 161 -7.17 -16.62 5.78
N LEU A 162 -6.12 -16.54 4.99
CA LEU A 162 -5.67 -17.60 4.09
C LEU A 162 -4.48 -18.39 4.64
N MET A 163 -3.85 -17.91 5.71
CA MET A 163 -2.69 -18.57 6.31
C MET A 163 -3.09 -19.79 7.15
N SER A 164 -2.21 -20.79 7.14
CA SER A 164 -2.33 -21.95 8.02
C SER A 164 -2.06 -21.56 9.49
N ASN A 165 -2.57 -22.38 10.42
CA ASN A 165 -2.33 -22.19 11.86
C ASN A 165 -0.83 -22.20 12.24
N THR A 166 0.03 -22.74 11.41
CA THR A 166 1.49 -22.77 11.63
C THR A 166 2.21 -21.52 11.13
N GLU A 167 1.62 -20.83 10.17
CA GLU A 167 2.19 -19.61 9.56
C GLU A 167 1.62 -18.34 10.16
N LEU A 168 0.36 -18.38 10.58
CA LEU A 168 -0.33 -17.23 11.18
C LEU A 168 0.45 -16.55 12.32
N PRO A 169 1.08 -17.27 13.28
CA PRO A 169 1.86 -16.62 14.34
C PRO A 169 3.06 -15.80 13.83
N LYS A 170 3.61 -16.15 12.67
CA LYS A 170 4.69 -15.38 12.04
C LYS A 170 4.16 -14.05 11.50
N LEU A 171 2.98 -14.07 10.86
CA LEU A 171 2.32 -12.85 10.40
C LEU A 171 1.90 -11.97 11.56
N GLU A 172 1.31 -12.54 12.61
CA GLU A 172 0.93 -11.83 13.83
C GLU A 172 2.13 -11.06 14.44
N ASN A 173 3.30 -11.70 14.48
CA ASN A 173 4.52 -11.05 14.98
C ASN A 173 4.96 -9.88 14.06
N ARG A 174 4.89 -10.05 12.74
CA ARG A 174 5.21 -8.98 11.79
C ARG A 174 4.24 -7.80 11.94
N ILE A 175 2.94 -8.07 12.10
CA ILE A 175 1.92 -7.03 12.33
C ILE A 175 2.23 -6.26 13.62
N ARG A 176 2.57 -6.94 14.71
CA ARG A 176 2.97 -6.27 15.98
C ARG A 176 4.16 -5.33 15.75
N SER A 177 5.19 -5.82 15.09
CA SER A 177 6.39 -5.02 14.82
C SER A 177 6.11 -3.80 13.93
N LEU A 178 5.23 -3.93 12.96
CA LEU A 178 4.83 -2.86 12.06
C LEU A 178 3.98 -1.80 12.75
N VAL A 179 3.00 -2.23 13.56
CA VAL A 179 1.98 -1.35 14.14
C VAL A 179 2.50 -0.63 15.38
N ALA A 180 3.34 -1.28 16.20
CA ALA A 180 3.75 -0.75 17.49
C ALA A 180 4.39 0.65 17.44
N PRO A 181 5.28 0.99 16.48
CA PRO A 181 5.84 2.34 16.38
C PRO A 181 4.78 3.41 16.11
N ALA A 182 3.82 3.11 15.23
CA ALA A 182 2.76 4.05 14.88
C ALA A 182 1.81 4.28 16.06
N LEU A 183 1.40 3.22 16.77
CA LEU A 183 0.53 3.33 17.94
C LEU A 183 1.23 4.00 19.11
N THR A 184 2.53 3.78 19.29
CA THR A 184 3.33 4.46 20.32
C THR A 184 3.34 5.97 20.10
N ASP A 185 3.48 6.41 18.87
CA ASP A 185 3.53 7.82 18.48
C ASP A 185 2.16 8.51 18.57
N ILE A 186 1.09 7.82 18.17
CA ILE A 186 -0.29 8.34 18.23
C ILE A 186 -0.83 8.33 19.67
N GLY A 187 -0.42 7.34 20.45
CA GLY A 187 -0.92 7.10 21.81
C GLY A 187 -2.26 6.34 21.85
N TRP A 188 -2.63 5.84 23.00
CA TRP A 188 -3.89 5.14 23.25
C TRP A 188 -5.05 6.08 23.57
N GLU A 189 -4.75 7.25 24.08
CA GLU A 189 -5.74 8.21 24.55
C GLU A 189 -5.88 9.35 23.55
N GLN A 190 -7.08 9.91 23.46
CA GLN A 190 -7.34 11.07 22.63
C GLN A 190 -6.67 12.31 23.22
N GLY A 191 -5.92 13.01 22.38
CA GLY A 191 -5.33 14.30 22.75
C GLY A 191 -6.37 15.43 22.76
N ALA A 192 -6.14 16.47 23.57
CA ALA A 192 -6.93 17.68 23.51
C ALA A 192 -6.81 18.32 22.11
N ASN A 193 -7.92 18.63 21.42
CA ASN A 193 -7.97 19.16 20.07
C ASN A 193 -7.42 18.24 18.97
N GLU A 194 -7.56 16.94 19.15
CA GLU A 194 -7.15 15.95 18.16
C GLU A 194 -8.09 15.96 16.94
N ASP A 195 -7.51 15.79 15.75
CA ASP A 195 -8.25 15.61 14.51
C ASP A 195 -8.96 14.23 14.48
N ASP A 196 -10.18 14.19 13.96
CA ASP A 196 -10.99 12.99 13.81
C ASP A 196 -10.26 11.85 13.05
N LEU A 197 -9.44 12.19 12.05
CA LEU A 197 -8.68 11.19 11.30
C LEU A 197 -7.62 10.49 12.15
N ARG A 198 -7.04 11.22 13.12
CA ARG A 198 -6.07 10.64 14.06
C ARG A 198 -6.76 9.68 15.03
N GLY A 199 -7.97 9.98 15.50
CA GLY A 199 -8.78 9.07 16.30
C GLY A 199 -9.11 7.78 15.55
N LYS A 200 -9.58 7.90 14.30
CA LYS A 200 -9.85 6.75 13.42
C LYS A 200 -8.61 5.91 13.16
N LEU A 201 -7.47 6.55 12.94
CA LEU A 201 -6.20 5.85 12.77
C LEU A 201 -5.82 5.06 14.04
N ARG A 202 -6.00 5.68 15.22
CA ARG A 202 -5.79 4.99 16.51
C ARG A 202 -6.65 3.75 16.61
N GLY A 203 -7.95 3.83 16.36
CA GLY A 203 -8.86 2.69 16.37
C GLY A 203 -8.43 1.58 15.41
N LEU A 204 -8.02 1.93 14.20
CA LEU A 204 -7.50 0.99 13.22
C LEU A 204 -6.22 0.29 13.69
N LEU A 205 -5.25 1.04 14.24
CA LEU A 205 -3.99 0.49 14.75
C LEU A 205 -4.20 -0.41 15.96
N VAL A 206 -5.07 -0.01 16.90
CA VAL A 206 -5.45 -0.83 18.05
C VAL A 206 -6.07 -2.14 17.61
N THR A 207 -7.00 -2.10 16.64
CA THR A 207 -7.62 -3.29 16.05
C THR A 207 -6.60 -4.20 15.37
N LEU A 208 -5.70 -3.62 14.58
CA LEU A 208 -4.62 -4.39 13.93
C LEU A 208 -3.71 -5.05 14.98
N LEU A 209 -3.33 -4.33 16.03
CA LEU A 209 -2.44 -4.85 17.06
C LEU A 209 -3.12 -5.93 17.90
N ALA A 210 -4.30 -5.64 18.44
CA ALA A 210 -4.99 -6.54 19.36
C ALA A 210 -5.54 -7.79 18.67
N ILE A 211 -6.13 -7.65 17.50
CA ILE A 211 -6.81 -8.74 16.78
C ILE A 211 -5.88 -9.42 15.80
N ASN A 212 -5.36 -8.67 14.82
CA ASN A 212 -4.57 -9.24 13.74
C ASN A 212 -3.13 -9.54 14.15
N GLY A 213 -2.57 -8.79 15.09
CA GLY A 213 -1.30 -9.04 15.75
C GLY A 213 -1.39 -10.01 16.94
N ASN A 214 -2.61 -10.33 17.36
CA ASN A 214 -2.88 -11.20 18.53
C ASN A 214 -2.04 -10.78 19.76
N ASP A 215 -1.98 -9.47 20.02
CA ASP A 215 -1.18 -8.91 21.11
C ASP A 215 -1.96 -8.94 22.42
N LEU A 216 -1.52 -9.80 23.34
CA LEU A 216 -2.22 -10.00 24.61
C LEU A 216 -2.23 -8.74 25.49
N THR A 217 -1.19 -7.92 25.44
CA THR A 217 -1.10 -6.66 26.19
C THR A 217 -2.11 -5.65 25.67
N ALA A 218 -2.22 -5.54 24.35
CA ALA A 218 -3.21 -4.68 23.71
C ALA A 218 -4.64 -5.15 24.03
N GLN A 219 -4.90 -6.46 23.94
CA GLN A 219 -6.20 -7.05 24.30
C GLN A 219 -6.58 -6.75 25.75
N GLU A 220 -5.65 -6.92 26.69
CA GLU A 220 -5.89 -6.63 28.11
C GLU A 220 -6.17 -5.15 28.34
N ARG A 221 -5.44 -4.26 27.65
CA ARG A 221 -5.69 -2.82 27.74
C ARG A 221 -7.07 -2.45 27.19
N CYS A 222 -7.50 -3.05 26.07
CA CYS A 222 -8.86 -2.85 25.55
C CYS A 222 -9.92 -3.29 26.56
N ARG A 223 -9.75 -4.46 27.20
CA ARG A 223 -10.66 -4.93 28.28
C ARG A 223 -10.69 -3.96 29.45
N SER A 224 -9.53 -3.47 29.88
CA SER A 224 -9.43 -2.52 31.00
C SER A 224 -10.16 -1.21 30.69
N ILE A 225 -10.10 -0.71 29.46
CA ILE A 225 -10.85 0.46 29.01
C ILE A 225 -12.36 0.19 29.06
N GLU A 226 -12.82 -0.94 28.54
CA GLU A 226 -14.23 -1.32 28.53
C GLU A 226 -14.79 -1.47 29.95
N PHE A 227 -14.11 -2.22 30.80
CA PHE A 227 -14.59 -2.46 32.20
C PHE A 227 -14.44 -1.24 33.11
N GLY A 228 -13.42 -0.40 32.89
CA GLY A 228 -13.23 0.85 33.61
C GLY A 228 -14.38 1.84 33.41
N HIS A 229 -15.04 1.80 32.25
CA HIS A 229 -16.16 2.68 31.90
C HIS A 229 -17.53 2.14 32.40
N GLN A 230 -17.66 0.87 32.79
CA GLN A 230 -18.93 0.31 33.29
C GLN A 230 -19.40 0.91 34.61
N GLY A 231 -18.61 1.81 35.25
CA GLY A 231 -18.95 2.48 36.50
C GLY A 231 -18.94 4.02 36.46
N HIS A 232 -18.61 4.65 35.36
CA HIS A 232 -18.51 6.11 35.19
C HIS A 232 -19.16 6.55 33.89
N ASP A 233 -19.83 7.71 33.90
CA ASP A 233 -20.44 8.35 32.70
C ASP A 233 -19.42 8.87 31.66
N GLU A 234 -18.18 8.40 31.71
CA GLU A 234 -17.18 8.73 30.70
C GLU A 234 -17.46 7.94 29.42
N ILE A 235 -17.72 8.66 28.34
CA ILE A 235 -18.01 8.11 27.02
C ILE A 235 -16.71 7.59 26.40
N ILE A 236 -16.65 6.27 26.15
CA ILE A 236 -15.55 5.70 25.33
C ILE A 236 -15.63 6.32 23.94
N HIS A 237 -14.51 6.81 23.42
CA HIS A 237 -14.51 7.37 22.06
C HIS A 237 -14.96 6.28 21.07
N PRO A 238 -15.93 6.58 20.17
CA PRO A 238 -16.51 5.59 19.26
C PRO A 238 -15.49 4.82 18.41
N ASP A 239 -14.38 5.46 18.08
CA ASP A 239 -13.30 4.85 17.27
C ASP A 239 -12.51 3.75 18.03
N LEU A 240 -12.68 3.63 19.36
CA LEU A 240 -12.12 2.54 20.16
C LEU A 240 -13.11 1.39 20.40
N LEU A 241 -14.38 1.57 20.02
CA LEU A 241 -15.42 0.54 20.15
C LEU A 241 -15.54 -0.36 18.90
N ALA A 242 -14.83 -0.05 17.82
CA ALA A 242 -14.80 -0.81 16.57
C ALA A 242 -13.72 -1.89 16.64
#